data_1ddfda289e5ee6f5474e5e7bf76b2483
#
_entry.id   1ddfda289e5ee6f5474e5e7bf76b2483
#
_cell.length_a   1.000
_cell.length_b   1.000
_cell.length_c   1.000
_cell.angle_alpha   90.00
_cell.angle_beta   90.00
_cell.angle_gamma   90.00
#
_symmetry.space_group_name_H-M   'P 1'
#
loop_
_entity.id
_entity.type
_entity.pdbx_description
1 polymer ?
#
loop_
_entity_poly.entity_id
_entity_poly.type
_entity_poly.pdbx_seq_one_letter_code
_entity_poly.pdbx_strand_id
1 'polypeptide(L)'
;MDSNLRVTVWNEGRHEQTNPIVQKIYPAGLHQPIVTHLQKLGMNVRSATLDEPDHGLTPPVLSETDVLIWWGHRAHDAVRDDIVSQVQQRVIQDGMGLVVLHSGHFSKIFKRLMGTSCDLKWREAGERERIWVVEPGH
;
A
#
# COMPACT_ATOMS: atom_id res chain seq x y z
N MET A 1 -15.08 -18.66 8.98
CA MET A 1 -14.66 -18.09 7.67
C MET A 1 -13.24 -18.56 7.45
N ASP A 2 -13.04 -19.48 6.51
CA ASP A 2 -11.68 -19.88 6.13
C ASP A 2 -11.03 -18.73 5.37
N SER A 3 -10.38 -17.85 6.12
CA SER A 3 -9.64 -16.72 5.54
C SER A 3 -8.26 -17.18 5.06
N ASN A 4 -8.25 -17.99 4.01
CA ASN A 4 -6.99 -18.34 3.33
C ASN A 4 -6.55 -17.22 2.38
N LEU A 5 -6.90 -15.96 2.72
CA LEU A 5 -6.51 -14.79 1.95
C LEU A 5 -5.00 -14.61 1.99
N ARG A 6 -4.40 -14.50 0.81
CA ARG A 6 -2.98 -14.23 0.60
C ARG A 6 -2.81 -12.72 0.42
N VAL A 7 -2.21 -12.08 1.40
CA VAL A 7 -2.04 -10.63 1.43
C VAL A 7 -0.58 -10.26 1.24
N THR A 8 -0.29 -9.35 0.33
CA THR A 8 1.02 -8.71 0.23
C THR A 8 0.92 -7.29 0.75
N VAL A 9 1.74 -6.95 1.75
CA VAL A 9 1.85 -5.57 2.27
C VAL A 9 3.11 -4.95 1.70
N TRP A 10 2.93 -4.03 0.76
CA TRP A 10 4.02 -3.32 0.11
C TRP A 10 4.30 -1.98 0.78
N ASN A 11 5.58 -1.69 1.03
CA ASN A 11 6.07 -0.44 1.62
C ASN A 11 7.27 0.09 0.84
N GLU A 12 7.26 1.38 0.52
CA GLU A 12 8.43 2.00 -0.13
C GLU A 12 9.69 2.04 0.76
N GLY A 13 9.54 2.00 2.08
CA GLY A 13 10.64 1.93 3.02
C GLY A 13 11.50 3.20 3.13
N ARG A 14 11.06 4.35 2.63
CA ARG A 14 11.89 5.57 2.60
C ARG A 14 11.69 6.47 3.82
N HIS A 15 10.47 6.61 4.28
CA HIS A 15 10.16 7.55 5.36
C HIS A 15 10.82 7.13 6.68
N GLU A 16 10.68 5.87 7.05
CA GLU A 16 11.30 5.31 8.26
C GLU A 16 12.82 5.21 8.19
N GLN A 17 13.40 5.15 7.00
CA GLN A 17 14.87 5.16 6.82
C GLN A 17 15.46 6.57 6.91
N THR A 18 14.69 7.60 6.57
CA THR A 18 15.17 8.98 6.46
C THR A 18 14.72 9.89 7.60
N ASN A 19 13.77 9.45 8.42
CA ASN A 19 13.24 10.22 9.55
C ASN A 19 13.48 9.47 10.88
N PRO A 20 14.39 9.97 11.77
CA PRO A 20 14.70 9.29 13.02
C PRO A 20 13.51 9.13 13.98
N ILE A 21 12.54 10.03 13.93
CA ILE A 21 11.33 9.94 14.77
C ILE A 21 10.48 8.77 14.29
N VAL A 22 10.27 8.66 12.98
CA VAL A 22 9.51 7.58 12.38
C VAL A 22 10.22 6.23 12.58
N GLN A 23 11.55 6.20 12.39
CA GLN A 23 12.35 5.01 12.66
C GLN A 23 12.24 4.52 14.11
N LYS A 24 12.20 5.45 15.06
CA LYS A 24 12.02 5.09 16.48
C LYS A 24 10.65 4.45 16.77
N ILE A 25 9.61 4.89 16.07
CA ILE A 25 8.25 4.38 16.23
C ILE A 25 8.06 3.06 15.45
N TYR A 26 8.65 2.96 14.27
CA TYR A 26 8.53 1.82 13.35
C TYR A 26 9.90 1.24 12.98
N PRO A 27 10.64 0.66 13.94
CA PRO A 27 12.01 0.20 13.70
C PRO A 27 12.11 -0.94 12.68
N ALA A 28 11.03 -1.70 12.49
CA ALA A 28 10.95 -2.78 11.51
C ALA A 28 10.16 -2.39 10.23
N GLY A 29 9.90 -1.08 10.05
CA GLY A 29 9.16 -0.55 8.91
C GLY A 29 7.67 -0.31 9.18
N LEU A 30 7.11 0.67 8.50
CA LEU A 30 5.69 1.07 8.63
C LEU A 30 4.70 -0.06 8.31
N HIS A 31 5.10 -1.01 7.45
CA HIS A 31 4.28 -2.17 7.08
C HIS A 31 4.17 -3.22 8.19
N GLN A 32 5.17 -3.31 9.06
CA GLN A 32 5.28 -4.41 10.03
C GLN A 32 4.10 -4.53 11.00
N PRO A 33 3.54 -3.46 11.58
CA PRO A 33 2.34 -3.55 12.41
C PRO A 33 1.14 -4.14 11.66
N ILE A 34 0.99 -3.80 10.38
CA ILE A 34 -0.09 -4.31 9.52
C ILE A 34 0.11 -5.81 9.30
N VAL A 35 1.31 -6.22 8.88
CA VAL A 35 1.67 -7.64 8.69
C VAL A 35 1.38 -8.44 9.95
N THR A 36 1.88 -7.98 11.09
CA THR A 36 1.69 -8.67 12.38
C THR A 36 0.21 -8.79 12.76
N HIS A 37 -0.57 -7.74 12.53
CA HIS A 37 -2.00 -7.76 12.85
C HIS A 37 -2.77 -8.74 11.97
N LEU A 38 -2.56 -8.71 10.67
CA LEU A 38 -3.24 -9.60 9.72
C LEU A 38 -2.86 -11.07 9.93
N GLN A 39 -1.59 -11.34 10.26
CA GLN A 39 -1.15 -12.70 10.63
C GLN A 39 -1.84 -13.22 11.88
N LYS A 40 -2.06 -12.38 12.89
CA LYS A 40 -2.84 -12.73 14.10
C LYS A 40 -4.30 -13.05 13.78
N LEU A 41 -4.84 -12.49 12.71
CA LEU A 41 -6.17 -12.81 12.21
C LEU A 41 -6.21 -14.08 11.35
N GLY A 42 -5.10 -14.79 11.20
CA GLY A 42 -5.01 -16.06 10.48
C GLY A 42 -4.83 -15.92 8.97
N MET A 43 -4.53 -14.73 8.46
CA MET A 43 -4.26 -14.52 7.04
C MET A 43 -2.85 -14.95 6.67
N ASN A 44 -2.65 -15.39 5.42
CA ASN A 44 -1.33 -15.63 4.86
C ASN A 44 -0.74 -14.31 4.35
N VAL A 45 0.22 -13.74 5.09
CA VAL A 45 0.72 -12.38 4.83
C VAL A 45 2.21 -12.39 4.58
N ARG A 46 2.62 -11.74 3.48
CA ARG A 46 4.01 -11.39 3.18
C ARG A 46 4.19 -9.87 3.13
N SER A 47 5.41 -9.41 3.32
CA SER A 47 5.83 -8.04 3.03
C SER A 47 6.63 -8.00 1.74
N ALA A 48 6.62 -6.83 1.08
CA ALA A 48 7.47 -6.51 -0.06
C ALA A 48 7.87 -5.04 0.01
N THR A 49 9.05 -4.70 -0.51
CA THR A 49 9.59 -3.34 -0.42
C THR A 49 10.16 -2.85 -1.75
N LEU A 50 10.28 -1.52 -1.88
CA LEU A 50 10.78 -0.86 -3.09
C LEU A 50 12.18 -1.34 -3.51
N ASP A 51 13.05 -1.65 -2.55
CA ASP A 51 14.45 -1.99 -2.82
C ASP A 51 14.70 -3.47 -3.17
N GLU A 52 13.68 -4.30 -3.04
CA GLU A 52 13.77 -5.69 -3.50
C GLU A 52 13.77 -5.78 -5.03
N PRO A 53 14.31 -6.87 -5.62
CA PRO A 53 14.16 -7.13 -7.04
C PRO A 53 12.69 -7.04 -7.46
N ASP A 54 12.42 -6.33 -8.57
CA ASP A 54 11.07 -6.02 -9.05
C ASP A 54 10.17 -5.41 -7.96
N HIS A 55 10.77 -4.65 -7.04
CA HIS A 55 10.10 -4.06 -5.89
C HIS A 55 9.38 -5.09 -5.00
N GLY A 56 9.88 -6.33 -4.97
CA GLY A 56 9.24 -7.44 -4.27
C GLY A 56 7.92 -7.91 -4.90
N LEU A 57 7.53 -7.35 -6.06
CA LEU A 57 6.27 -7.61 -6.75
C LEU A 57 6.51 -8.40 -8.05
N THR A 58 7.31 -9.45 -7.97
CA THR A 58 7.59 -10.33 -9.11
C THR A 58 6.30 -11.00 -9.61
N PRO A 59 6.24 -11.47 -10.88
CA PRO A 59 5.05 -12.16 -11.39
C PRO A 59 4.57 -13.32 -10.50
N PRO A 60 5.43 -14.18 -9.95
CA PRO A 60 4.99 -15.21 -8.98
C PRO A 60 4.35 -14.61 -7.73
N VAL A 61 4.95 -13.57 -7.15
CA VAL A 61 4.39 -12.89 -5.97
C VAL A 61 3.01 -12.32 -6.27
N LEU A 62 2.87 -11.61 -7.39
CA LEU A 62 1.58 -11.04 -7.80
C LEU A 62 0.53 -12.12 -8.08
N SER A 63 0.89 -13.25 -8.68
CA SER A 63 -0.04 -14.35 -8.95
C SER A 63 -0.55 -15.03 -7.68
N GLU A 64 0.24 -14.99 -6.61
CA GLU A 64 -0.11 -15.54 -5.30
C GLU A 64 -0.72 -14.49 -4.35
N THR A 65 -1.01 -13.28 -4.82
CA THR A 65 -1.59 -12.21 -4.02
C THR A 65 -3.07 -12.04 -4.34
N ASP A 66 -3.92 -12.19 -3.34
CA ASP A 66 -5.35 -11.93 -3.44
C ASP A 66 -5.67 -10.47 -3.10
N VAL A 67 -4.91 -9.88 -2.15
CA VAL A 67 -5.03 -8.46 -1.75
C VAL A 67 -3.65 -7.85 -1.62
N LEU A 68 -3.43 -6.75 -2.32
CA LEU A 68 -2.24 -5.91 -2.20
C LEU A 68 -2.55 -4.67 -1.37
N ILE A 69 -1.85 -4.49 -0.25
CA ILE A 69 -1.91 -3.27 0.57
C ILE A 69 -0.70 -2.42 0.21
N TRP A 70 -0.94 -1.19 -0.22
CA TRP A 70 0.06 -0.28 -0.76
C TRP A 70 0.31 0.91 0.14
N TRP A 71 1.53 1.04 0.64
CA TRP A 71 2.01 2.21 1.34
C TRP A 71 3.15 2.88 0.58
N GLY A 72 2.95 4.11 0.13
CA GLY A 72 3.96 4.98 -0.46
C GLY A 72 3.80 6.40 0.03
N HIS A 73 4.89 7.16 0.20
CA HIS A 73 4.88 8.50 0.75
C HIS A 73 5.87 9.46 0.08
N ARG A 74 7.12 9.02 -0.17
CA ARG A 74 8.20 9.88 -0.66
C ARG A 74 8.82 9.45 -1.97
N ALA A 75 8.59 8.23 -2.38
CA ALA A 75 9.28 7.61 -3.51
C ALA A 75 8.32 7.06 -4.58
N HIS A 76 7.16 7.70 -4.76
CA HIS A 76 6.16 7.27 -5.73
C HIS A 76 6.72 7.10 -7.15
N ASP A 77 7.62 8.04 -7.56
CA ASP A 77 8.21 8.06 -8.88
C ASP A 77 9.30 7.00 -9.07
N ALA A 78 9.86 6.48 -7.98
CA ALA A 78 10.87 5.41 -8.03
C ALA A 78 10.28 4.04 -8.38
N VAL A 79 8.97 3.87 -8.28
CA VAL A 79 8.32 2.62 -8.71
C VAL A 79 8.33 2.54 -10.23
N ARG A 80 8.87 1.45 -10.75
CA ARG A 80 8.97 1.20 -12.19
C ARG A 80 7.59 1.08 -12.84
N ASP A 81 7.46 1.62 -14.05
CA ASP A 81 6.18 1.65 -14.76
C ASP A 81 5.71 0.26 -15.24
N ASP A 82 6.63 -0.66 -15.48
CA ASP A 82 6.30 -2.06 -15.81
C ASP A 82 5.67 -2.78 -14.61
N ILE A 83 6.19 -2.57 -13.39
CA ILE A 83 5.59 -3.10 -12.15
C ILE A 83 4.19 -2.50 -11.93
N VAL A 84 4.07 -1.18 -12.11
CA VAL A 84 2.75 -0.52 -12.03
C VAL A 84 1.76 -1.13 -13.01
N SER A 85 2.20 -1.42 -14.24
CA SER A 85 1.36 -2.04 -15.28
C SER A 85 0.94 -3.46 -14.89
N GLN A 86 1.84 -4.26 -14.33
CA GLN A 86 1.51 -5.59 -13.84
C GLN A 86 0.48 -5.55 -12.70
N VAL A 87 0.68 -4.66 -11.71
CA VAL A 87 -0.30 -4.47 -10.61
C VAL A 87 -1.65 -4.04 -11.16
N GLN A 88 -1.68 -3.07 -12.10
CA GLN A 88 -2.92 -2.63 -12.73
C GLN A 88 -3.65 -3.79 -13.43
N GLN A 89 -2.92 -4.61 -14.19
CA GLN A 89 -3.48 -5.78 -14.86
C GLN A 89 -4.10 -6.74 -13.84
N ARG A 90 -3.39 -7.06 -12.75
CA ARG A 90 -3.88 -7.92 -11.68
C ARG A 90 -5.18 -7.40 -11.05
N VAL A 91 -5.28 -6.08 -10.83
CA VAL A 91 -6.49 -5.47 -10.28
C VAL A 91 -7.66 -5.52 -11.27
N ILE A 92 -7.43 -5.08 -12.52
CA ILE A 92 -8.52 -4.88 -13.49
C ILE A 92 -8.97 -6.20 -14.12
N GLN A 93 -8.04 -7.10 -14.45
CA GLN A 93 -8.35 -8.30 -15.22
C GLN A 93 -8.52 -9.54 -14.34
N ASP A 94 -7.74 -9.66 -13.27
CA ASP A 94 -7.71 -10.87 -12.45
C ASP A 94 -8.40 -10.70 -11.09
N GLY A 95 -8.93 -9.52 -10.80
CA GLY A 95 -9.73 -9.26 -9.61
C GLY A 95 -8.94 -9.18 -8.30
N MET A 96 -7.61 -8.95 -8.34
CA MET A 96 -6.82 -8.71 -7.12
C MET A 96 -7.33 -7.45 -6.40
N GLY A 97 -7.60 -7.54 -5.10
CA GLY A 97 -7.95 -6.39 -4.29
C GLY A 97 -6.75 -5.44 -4.11
N LEU A 98 -7.01 -4.13 -4.11
CA LEU A 98 -5.97 -3.13 -3.82
C LEU A 98 -6.45 -2.17 -2.74
N VAL A 99 -5.70 -2.07 -1.64
CA VAL A 99 -5.93 -1.11 -0.57
C VAL A 99 -4.77 -0.13 -0.54
N VAL A 100 -5.04 1.12 -0.89
CA VAL A 100 -4.02 2.18 -0.92
C VAL A 100 -4.14 3.03 0.35
N LEU A 101 -3.05 3.11 1.10
CA LEU A 101 -3.05 3.75 2.41
C LEU A 101 -2.55 5.19 2.32
N HIS A 102 -3.27 6.10 2.99
CA HIS A 102 -2.88 7.49 3.28
C HIS A 102 -2.25 8.20 2.06
N SER A 103 -0.99 8.63 2.15
CA SER A 103 -0.27 9.32 1.08
C SER A 103 -0.03 8.48 -0.19
N GLY A 104 -0.37 7.20 -0.16
CA GLY A 104 -0.39 6.34 -1.35
C GLY A 104 -1.32 6.84 -2.47
N HIS A 105 -2.23 7.78 -2.20
CA HIS A 105 -3.06 8.42 -3.22
C HIS A 105 -2.24 9.08 -4.34
N PHE A 106 -0.98 9.47 -4.08
CA PHE A 106 -0.07 9.99 -5.10
C PHE A 106 0.68 8.91 -5.87
N SER A 107 0.56 7.62 -5.51
CA SER A 107 1.23 6.54 -6.21
C SER A 107 0.79 6.44 -7.67
N LYS A 108 1.71 6.00 -8.53
CA LYS A 108 1.43 5.79 -9.95
C LYS A 108 0.26 4.83 -10.16
N ILE A 109 0.18 3.75 -9.37
CA ILE A 109 -0.91 2.77 -9.49
C ILE A 109 -2.26 3.38 -9.15
N PHE A 110 -2.35 4.17 -8.07
CA PHE A 110 -3.61 4.78 -7.69
C PHE A 110 -4.10 5.79 -8.73
N LYS A 111 -3.19 6.67 -9.21
CA LYS A 111 -3.50 7.62 -10.28
C LYS A 111 -4.00 6.94 -11.56
N ARG A 112 -3.36 5.83 -11.96
CA ARG A 112 -3.79 5.05 -13.14
C ARG A 112 -5.19 4.46 -12.99
N LEU A 113 -5.49 3.90 -11.82
CA LEU A 113 -6.80 3.29 -11.56
C LEU A 113 -7.90 4.33 -11.42
N MET A 114 -7.62 5.45 -10.78
CA MET A 114 -8.59 6.54 -10.58
C MET A 114 -8.77 7.43 -11.83
N GLY A 115 -7.80 7.44 -12.74
CA GLY A 115 -7.84 8.28 -13.95
C GLY A 115 -7.77 9.78 -13.70
N THR A 116 -7.24 10.20 -12.54
CA THR A 116 -7.12 11.61 -12.13
C THR A 116 -5.73 11.91 -11.58
N SER A 117 -5.43 13.19 -11.32
CA SER A 117 -4.18 13.59 -10.64
C SER A 117 -4.10 13.09 -9.20
N CYS A 118 -5.24 12.79 -8.59
CA CYS A 118 -5.38 12.43 -7.18
C CYS A 118 -4.79 13.48 -6.22
N ASP A 119 -4.76 14.75 -6.66
CA ASP A 119 -4.24 15.86 -5.84
C ASP A 119 -5.17 16.15 -4.68
N LEU A 120 -4.56 16.43 -3.54
CA LEU A 120 -5.24 16.89 -2.34
C LEU A 120 -4.87 18.35 -2.04
N LYS A 121 -5.83 19.11 -1.53
CA LYS A 121 -5.58 20.38 -0.86
C LYS A 121 -5.73 20.17 0.64
N TRP A 122 -4.69 20.46 1.39
CA TRP A 122 -4.63 20.26 2.83
C TRP A 122 -3.90 21.40 3.51
N ARG A 123 -4.11 21.57 4.82
CA ARG A 123 -3.37 22.50 5.66
C ARG A 123 -3.16 21.90 7.04
N GLU A 124 -2.09 22.27 7.68
CA GLU A 124 -1.85 22.00 9.11
C GLU A 124 -2.16 23.26 9.90
N ALA A 125 -3.30 23.28 10.57
CA ALA A 125 -3.79 24.48 11.27
C ALA A 125 -4.23 24.20 12.72
N GLY A 126 -3.88 23.05 13.27
CA GLY A 126 -4.30 22.64 14.63
C GLY A 126 -5.81 22.48 14.79
N GLU A 127 -6.54 22.39 13.69
CA GLU A 127 -8.00 22.21 13.68
C GLU A 127 -8.37 20.72 13.84
N ARG A 128 -9.60 20.47 14.28
CA ARG A 128 -10.17 19.13 14.27
C ARG A 128 -10.67 18.80 12.86
N GLU A 129 -10.33 17.62 12.38
CA GLU A 129 -10.92 17.08 11.16
C GLU A 129 -12.36 16.64 11.39
N ARG A 130 -13.21 16.83 10.38
CA ARG A 130 -14.56 16.30 10.36
C ARG A 130 -14.66 15.21 9.32
N ILE A 131 -15.00 14.01 9.76
CA ILE A 131 -15.19 12.86 8.90
C ILE A 131 -16.68 12.69 8.62
N TRP A 132 -17.02 12.56 7.35
CA TRP A 132 -18.37 12.25 6.89
C TRP A 132 -18.42 10.81 6.41
N VAL A 133 -19.14 9.95 7.11
CA VAL A 133 -19.38 8.58 6.68
C VAL A 133 -20.57 8.60 5.73
N VAL A 134 -20.30 8.43 4.43
CA VAL A 134 -21.31 8.50 3.38
C VAL A 134 -21.93 7.15 3.05
N GLU A 135 -21.24 6.05 3.36
CA GLU A 135 -21.72 4.68 3.18
C GLU A 135 -21.27 3.80 4.37
N PRO A 136 -22.03 3.78 5.46
CA PRO A 136 -21.63 3.07 6.68
C PRO A 136 -21.70 1.54 6.58
N GLY A 137 -22.35 1.03 5.54
CA GLY A 137 -22.51 -0.40 5.30
C GLY A 137 -21.48 -1.01 4.35
N HIS A 138 -20.59 -0.19 3.80
CA HIS A 138 -19.57 -0.63 2.84
C HIS A 138 -18.44 -1.41 3.52
#